data_5de549120be19c1b4825eeca4cb21d13
#
_entry.id   5de549120be19c1b4825eeca4cb21d13
#
_cell.length_a   1.000
_cell.length_b   1.000
_cell.length_c   1.000
_cell.angle_alpha   90.00
_cell.angle_beta   90.00
_cell.angle_gamma   90.00
#
_symmetry.space_group_name_H-M   'P 1'
#
loop_
_entity.id
_entity.type
_entity.pdbx_description
1 polymer ?
#
loop_
_entity_poly.entity_id
_entity_poly.type
_entity_poly.pdbx_seq_one_letter_code
_entity_poly.pdbx_strand_id
1 'polypeptide(L)' 'MAIKRQQSNIINLAFTITTEDAKAGVEISQAIVNGVSAGVGLRTLNGARKSAQISLDAAALSDLRDALTEVLEGME' A
#
# COMPACT_ATOMS: atom_id res chain seq x y z
N MET A 1 -9.56 37.00 -19.00
CA MET A 1 -8.35 36.37 -18.52
C MET A 1 -8.62 34.90 -18.25
N ALA A 2 -7.91 34.04 -18.93
CA ALA A 2 -8.08 32.61 -18.75
C ALA A 2 -7.32 32.16 -17.53
N ILE A 3 -8.02 31.63 -16.55
CA ILE A 3 -7.40 31.02 -15.39
C ILE A 3 -7.04 29.59 -15.75
N LYS A 4 -5.76 29.32 -15.85
CA LYS A 4 -5.30 27.95 -15.98
C LYS A 4 -5.49 27.21 -14.66
N ARG A 5 -6.50 26.39 -14.62
CA ARG A 5 -6.62 25.43 -13.52
C ARG A 5 -5.78 24.22 -13.83
N GLN A 6 -4.73 24.05 -13.06
CA GLN A 6 -4.08 22.74 -13.01
C GLN A 6 -4.95 21.83 -12.17
N GLN A 7 -5.65 20.94 -12.84
CA GLN A 7 -6.32 19.86 -12.15
C GLN A 7 -5.33 18.73 -11.99
N SER A 8 -4.84 18.58 -10.78
CA SER A 8 -4.11 17.40 -10.40
C SER A 8 -5.13 16.31 -10.06
N ASN A 9 -5.11 15.23 -10.80
CA ASN A 9 -5.92 14.07 -10.51
C ASN A 9 -5.14 13.18 -9.53
N ILE A 10 -5.44 13.34 -8.24
CA ILE A 10 -4.78 12.57 -7.18
C ILE A 10 -5.74 11.49 -6.71
N ILE A 11 -5.32 10.24 -6.85
CA ILE A 11 -6.05 9.09 -6.35
C ILE A 11 -5.23 8.45 -5.24
N ASN A 12 -5.84 8.28 -4.07
CA ASN A 12 -5.23 7.56 -2.97
C ASN A 12 -5.92 6.22 -2.82
N LEU A 13 -5.16 5.15 -2.98
CA LEU A 13 -5.62 3.78 -2.75
C LEU A 13 -5.07 3.31 -1.42
N ALA A 14 -5.91 2.69 -0.63
CA ALA A 14 -5.49 2.10 0.63
C ALA A 14 -6.16 0.73 0.80
N PHE A 15 -5.36 -0.24 1.16
CA PHE A 15 -5.81 -1.60 1.41
C PHE A 15 -5.43 -1.96 2.83
N THR A 16 -6.40 -2.40 3.60
CA THR A 16 -6.15 -2.88 4.97
C THR A 16 -6.45 -4.36 5.01
N ILE A 17 -5.46 -5.14 5.40
CA ILE A 17 -5.54 -6.59 5.49
C ILE A 17 -5.34 -6.95 6.95
N THR A 18 -6.33 -7.59 7.55
CA THR A 18 -6.26 -7.95 8.96
C THR A 18 -6.51 -9.44 9.16
N THR A 19 -6.06 -9.93 10.30
CA THR A 19 -6.44 -11.27 10.78
C THR A 19 -7.93 -11.28 11.15
N GLU A 20 -8.51 -12.48 11.34
CA GLU A 20 -9.93 -12.63 11.67
C GLU A 20 -10.35 -11.84 12.91
N ASP A 21 -9.48 -11.80 13.91
CA ASP A 21 -9.76 -11.07 15.17
C ASP A 21 -9.47 -9.57 15.06
N ALA A 22 -9.01 -9.10 13.92
CA ALA A 22 -8.66 -7.71 13.64
C ALA A 22 -7.59 -7.13 14.55
N LYS A 23 -6.79 -7.98 15.21
CA LYS A 23 -5.73 -7.52 16.13
C LYS A 23 -4.41 -7.25 15.42
N ALA A 24 -4.17 -7.87 14.28
CA ALA A 24 -2.95 -7.68 13.52
C ALA A 24 -3.26 -7.50 12.04
N GLY A 25 -2.42 -6.81 11.35
CA GLY A 25 -2.63 -6.61 9.93
C GLY A 25 -1.55 -5.76 9.28
N VAL A 26 -1.80 -5.45 8.03
CA VAL A 26 -0.93 -4.63 7.19
C VAL A 26 -1.79 -3.64 6.43
N GLU A 27 -1.31 -2.42 6.34
CA GLU A 27 -1.93 -1.40 5.51
C GLU A 27 -0.99 -1.05 4.37
N ILE A 28 -1.49 -1.12 3.14
CA ILE A 28 -0.76 -0.75 1.93
C ILE A 28 -1.46 0.45 1.34
N SER A 29 -0.70 1.50 1.08
CA SER A 29 -1.24 2.72 0.49
C SER A 29 -0.46 3.11 -0.74
N GLN A 30 -1.15 3.67 -1.71
CA GLN A 30 -0.56 4.13 -2.96
C GLN A 30 -1.16 5.47 -3.33
N ALA A 31 -0.29 6.43 -3.65
CA ALA A 31 -0.71 7.69 -4.24
C ALA A 31 -0.47 7.63 -5.75
N ILE A 32 -1.51 7.96 -6.51
CA ILE A 32 -1.43 8.04 -7.97
C ILE A 32 -1.70 9.49 -8.35
N VAL A 33 -0.72 10.13 -8.96
CA VAL A 33 -0.83 11.52 -9.40
C VAL A 33 -0.78 11.55 -10.91
N ASN A 34 -1.86 12.04 -11.51
CA ASN A 34 -1.99 12.13 -12.97
C ASN A 34 -1.72 10.79 -13.68
N GLY A 35 -2.22 9.70 -13.10
CA GLY A 35 -2.06 8.37 -13.66
C GLY A 35 -0.72 7.69 -13.40
N VAL A 36 0.17 8.33 -12.65
CA VAL A 36 1.49 7.80 -12.35
C VAL A 36 1.60 7.55 -10.84
N SER A 37 2.10 6.39 -10.46
CA SER A 37 2.33 6.06 -9.05
C SER A 37 3.39 7.01 -8.47
N ALA A 38 3.01 7.77 -7.45
CA ALA A 38 3.91 8.67 -6.76
C ALA A 38 4.62 8.00 -5.58
N GLY A 39 4.16 6.84 -5.17
CA GLY A 39 4.80 6.07 -4.12
C GLY A 39 3.86 5.06 -3.51
N VAL A 40 4.44 4.03 -2.94
CA VAL A 40 3.72 2.98 -2.23
C VAL A 40 4.29 2.88 -0.83
N GLY A 41 3.42 2.90 0.15
CA GLY A 41 3.78 2.75 1.55
C GLY A 41 3.18 1.49 2.14
N LEU A 42 3.87 0.93 3.10
CA LEU A 42 3.41 -0.24 3.83
C LEU A 42 3.69 -0.03 5.31
N ARG A 43 2.72 -0.35 6.15
CA ARG A 43 2.90 -0.35 7.60
C ARG A 43 2.14 -1.50 8.23
N THR A 44 2.59 -1.90 9.40
CA THR A 44 1.94 -2.96 10.15
C THR A 44 0.95 -2.36 11.15
N LEU A 45 -0.07 -3.16 11.45
CA LEU A 45 -1.10 -2.83 12.42
C LEU A 45 -1.02 -3.83 13.56
N ASN A 46 -1.04 -3.35 14.78
CA ASN A 46 -1.07 -4.20 15.96
C ASN A 46 -2.07 -3.63 16.95
N GLY A 47 -3.31 -4.10 16.86
CA GLY A 47 -4.42 -3.50 17.57
C GLY A 47 -4.64 -2.07 17.10
N ALA A 48 -4.63 -1.10 18.00
CA ALA A 48 -4.76 0.31 17.68
C ALA A 48 -3.42 0.96 17.27
N ARG A 49 -2.31 0.22 17.36
CA ARG A 49 -0.99 0.74 17.05
C ARG A 49 -0.63 0.52 15.61
N LYS A 50 -0.09 1.55 15.00
CA LYS A 50 0.41 1.49 13.63
C LYS A 50 1.91 1.73 13.65
N SER A 51 2.66 0.93 12.88
CA SER A 51 4.09 1.16 12.74
C SER A 51 4.37 2.38 11.87
N ALA A 52 5.62 2.81 11.85
CA ALA A 52 6.06 3.78 10.85
C ALA A 52 5.90 3.19 9.45
N GLN A 53 5.54 4.05 8.51
CA GLN A 53 5.37 3.64 7.13
C GLN A 53 6.72 3.50 6.45
N ILE A 54 6.91 2.40 5.72
CA ILE A 54 8.06 2.22 4.85
C ILE A 54 7.63 2.41 3.41
N SER A 55 8.54 2.88 2.58
CA SER A 55 8.28 3.06 1.15
C SER A 55 8.89 1.91 0.37
N LEU A 56 8.12 1.37 -0.58
CA LEU A 56 8.56 0.26 -1.41
C LEU A 56 8.51 0.67 -2.88
N ASP A 57 9.53 0.29 -3.63
CA ASP A 57 9.52 0.45 -5.08
C ASP A 57 8.85 -0.74 -5.76
N ALA A 58 8.71 -0.68 -7.07
CA ALA A 58 8.03 -1.72 -7.83
C ALA A 58 8.73 -3.08 -7.73
N ALA A 59 10.06 -3.08 -7.71
CA ALA A 59 10.83 -4.31 -7.59
C ALA A 59 10.62 -4.96 -6.22
N ALA A 60 10.66 -4.18 -5.15
CA ALA A 60 10.40 -4.68 -3.80
C ALA A 60 8.98 -5.21 -3.65
N LEU A 61 7.99 -4.53 -4.23
CA LEU A 61 6.60 -5.01 -4.22
C LEU A 61 6.43 -6.32 -4.97
N SER A 62 7.08 -6.47 -6.11
CA SER A 62 7.06 -7.71 -6.88
C SER A 62 7.67 -8.86 -6.08
N ASP A 63 8.79 -8.62 -5.42
CA ASP A 63 9.45 -9.61 -4.58
C ASP A 63 8.58 -9.99 -3.37
N LEU A 64 7.92 -9.00 -2.76
CA LEU A 64 6.99 -9.25 -1.66
C LEU A 64 5.82 -10.12 -2.11
N ARG A 65 5.24 -9.82 -3.27
CA ARG A 65 4.17 -10.64 -3.84
C ARG A 65 4.61 -12.09 -4.02
N ASP A 66 5.79 -12.28 -4.60
CA ASP A 66 6.32 -13.61 -4.88
C ASP A 66 6.63 -14.37 -3.59
N ALA A 67 7.20 -13.68 -2.59
CA ALA A 67 7.47 -14.29 -1.28
C ALA A 67 6.17 -14.70 -0.58
N LEU A 68 5.14 -13.87 -0.62
CA LEU A 68 3.84 -14.18 -0.04
C LEU A 68 3.19 -15.37 -0.73
N THR A 69 3.29 -15.43 -2.04
CA THR A 69 2.76 -16.56 -2.83
C THR A 69 3.44 -17.86 -2.41
N GLU A 70 4.75 -17.85 -2.28
CA GLU A 70 5.52 -19.02 -1.88
C GLU A 70 5.16 -19.47 -0.46
N VAL A 71 5.00 -18.53 0.46
CA VAL A 71 4.57 -18.83 1.84
C VAL A 71 3.18 -19.47 1.85
N LEU A 72 2.24 -18.92 1.08
CA LEU A 72 0.89 -19.46 0.98
C LEU A 72 0.87 -20.88 0.44
N GLU A 73 1.67 -21.15 -0.59
CA GLU A 73 1.79 -22.48 -1.16
C GLU A 73 2.31 -23.49 -0.13
N GLY A 74 3.22 -23.08 0.72
CA GLY A 74 3.74 -23.91 1.80
C GLY A 74 2.75 -24.16 2.93
N MET A 75 1.69 -23.36 3.04
CA MET A 75 0.65 -23.50 4.07
C MET A 75 -0.51 -24.38 3.64
N GLU A 76 -0.62 -24.68 2.37
CA GLU A 76 -1.72 -25.49 1.83
C GLU A 76 -1.49 -27.00 1.97
#